data_72223ada2742e240a4a8b74391071384
#
_entry.id   72223ada2742e240a4a8b74391071384
#
_cell.length_a   1.000
_cell.length_b   1.000
_cell.length_c   1.000
_cell.angle_alpha   90.00
_cell.angle_beta   90.00
_cell.angle_gamma   90.00
#
_symmetry.space_group_name_H-M   'P 1'
#
loop_
_entity.id
_entity.type
_entity.pdbx_description
1 polymer ?
#
loop_
_entity_poly.entity_id
_entity_poly.type
_entity_poly.pdbx_seq_one_letter_code
_entity_poly.pdbx_strand_id
1 'polypeptide(L)'
;RSFDISFDAKECSKADLENKRPVIVGAGPAGLFCGYMLAKHGYEPIIIERGRDVDNRHKDVEDFWQTGKLDPSSNVQFGEGGAGAFSDGKLNTVVKDSRGRNEEVLKIFVECGAPKDIIYDAKPHIGTDILMTVVKNLRNKIIALGGEVRFETCLKEIKKDCTSNVLILSDGSELHTDAVVLALGHSARDTFDMLYKNGVDMEAKPFAVGLRVEHPALFIDRSQYGETGSDLPTANYKLTSRSADGRGVYTFCMCPGGYVVNASSEEGRLAVNGMSYSGRDGRNSNSAIVVTVSPADYGSDHPLAGISFQRKLE
;
A
#
# COMPACT_ATOMS: atom_id res chain seq x y z
N ARG A 1 5.88 20.50 -20.32
CA ARG A 1 4.56 21.14 -20.13
C ARG A 1 4.38 21.30 -18.63
N SER A 2 4.23 22.54 -18.11
CA SER A 2 3.79 22.78 -16.75
C SER A 2 2.29 22.49 -16.70
N PHE A 3 1.88 21.60 -15.81
CA PHE A 3 0.47 21.40 -15.49
C PHE A 3 0.11 22.38 -14.38
N ASP A 4 -0.94 23.17 -14.59
CA ASP A 4 -1.54 23.94 -13.51
C ASP A 4 -2.47 22.99 -12.75
N ILE A 5 -2.02 22.52 -11.58
CA ILE A 5 -2.79 21.64 -10.72
C ILE A 5 -3.62 22.53 -9.81
N SER A 6 -4.75 23.00 -10.35
CA SER A 6 -5.76 23.64 -9.51
C SER A 6 -6.54 22.57 -8.76
N PHE A 7 -6.44 22.56 -7.45
CA PHE A 7 -7.38 21.87 -6.59
C PHE A 7 -8.51 22.83 -6.29
N ASP A 8 -9.73 22.53 -6.73
CA ASP A 8 -10.94 23.26 -6.34
C ASP A 8 -11.31 22.99 -4.86
N ALA A 9 -10.34 23.00 -3.97
CA ALA A 9 -10.56 22.82 -2.56
C ALA A 9 -10.82 24.19 -1.93
N LYS A 10 -11.98 24.37 -1.29
CA LYS A 10 -12.18 25.50 -0.39
C LYS A 10 -11.18 25.39 0.76
N GLU A 11 -10.50 26.48 1.06
CA GLU A 11 -9.74 26.58 2.31
C GLU A 11 -10.73 26.51 3.47
N CYS A 12 -10.46 25.62 4.43
CA CYS A 12 -11.28 25.45 5.61
C CYS A 12 -10.79 26.40 6.70
N SER A 13 -11.66 27.18 7.28
CA SER A 13 -11.33 27.99 8.47
C SER A 13 -11.37 27.13 9.74
N LYS A 14 -10.60 27.51 10.78
CA LYS A 14 -10.64 26.82 12.08
C LYS A 14 -12.05 26.76 12.69
N ALA A 15 -12.89 27.75 12.43
CA ALA A 15 -14.27 27.79 12.90
C ALA A 15 -15.17 26.75 12.24
N ASP A 16 -14.82 26.29 11.00
CA ASP A 16 -15.55 25.25 10.30
C ASP A 16 -15.19 23.85 10.80
N LEU A 17 -14.14 23.72 11.62
CA LEU A 17 -13.59 22.43 12.09
C LEU A 17 -14.08 21.99 13.46
N GLU A 18 -14.83 22.82 14.19
CA GLU A 18 -15.41 22.41 15.49
C GLU A 18 -16.25 21.14 15.32
N ASN A 19 -15.71 19.99 15.75
CA ASN A 19 -16.26 18.62 15.66
C ASN A 19 -16.36 18.03 14.24
N LYS A 20 -15.63 18.56 13.23
CA LYS A 20 -15.78 18.16 11.81
C LYS A 20 -14.47 17.69 11.16
N ARG A 21 -13.44 17.40 11.93
CA ARG A 21 -12.15 16.90 11.39
C ARG A 21 -12.38 15.62 10.58
N PRO A 22 -11.96 15.54 9.30
CA PRO A 22 -12.04 14.31 8.53
C PRO A 22 -11.24 13.19 9.19
N VAL A 23 -11.81 11.98 9.25
CA VAL A 23 -11.09 10.79 9.76
C VAL A 23 -10.72 9.89 8.60
N ILE A 24 -9.45 9.51 8.53
CA ILE A 24 -8.88 8.62 7.53
C ILE A 24 -8.48 7.32 8.22
N VAL A 25 -9.00 6.20 7.74
CA VAL A 25 -8.73 4.87 8.28
C VAL A 25 -7.67 4.19 7.42
N GLY A 26 -6.47 4.07 7.95
CA GLY A 26 -5.29 3.48 7.32
C GLY A 26 -4.23 4.52 6.94
N ALA A 27 -2.99 4.28 7.36
CA ALA A 27 -1.80 5.09 7.05
C ALA A 27 -0.95 4.49 5.92
N GLY A 28 -1.58 3.76 4.98
CA GLY A 28 -0.97 3.36 3.72
C GLY A 28 -0.82 4.56 2.76
N PRO A 29 -0.31 4.35 1.54
CA PRO A 29 -0.10 5.44 0.58
C PRO A 29 -1.35 6.30 0.35
N ALA A 30 -2.52 5.67 0.17
CA ALA A 30 -3.78 6.40 -0.05
C ALA A 30 -4.14 7.30 1.15
N GLY A 31 -4.01 6.77 2.38
CA GLY A 31 -4.33 7.52 3.59
C GLY A 31 -3.36 8.66 3.86
N LEU A 32 -2.05 8.43 3.70
CA LEU A 32 -1.03 9.45 3.90
C LEU A 32 -1.16 10.60 2.88
N PHE A 33 -1.36 10.30 1.59
CA PHE A 33 -1.58 11.36 0.59
C PHE A 33 -2.89 12.09 0.80
N CYS A 34 -3.98 11.39 1.15
CA CYS A 34 -5.24 12.02 1.51
C CYS A 34 -5.06 12.96 2.72
N GLY A 35 -4.41 12.47 3.78
CA GLY A 35 -4.11 13.26 4.97
C GLY A 35 -3.25 14.47 4.69
N TYR A 36 -2.19 14.32 3.88
CA TYR A 36 -1.34 15.43 3.48
C TYR A 36 -2.12 16.50 2.69
N MET A 37 -2.93 16.08 1.72
CA MET A 37 -3.72 17.03 0.92
C MET A 37 -4.76 17.76 1.77
N LEU A 38 -5.46 17.05 2.65
CA LEU A 38 -6.41 17.68 3.58
C LEU A 38 -5.70 18.65 4.54
N ALA A 39 -4.59 18.24 5.14
CA ALA A 39 -3.81 19.10 6.04
C ALA A 39 -3.28 20.35 5.32
N LYS A 40 -2.78 20.20 4.09
CA LYS A 40 -2.32 21.31 3.24
C LYS A 40 -3.42 22.37 2.98
N HIS A 41 -4.69 21.94 2.98
CA HIS A 41 -5.86 22.80 2.80
C HIS A 41 -6.55 23.20 4.12
N GLY A 42 -5.92 22.97 5.28
CA GLY A 42 -6.38 23.45 6.58
C GLY A 42 -7.47 22.58 7.24
N TYR A 43 -7.72 21.34 6.76
CA TYR A 43 -8.77 20.48 7.32
C TYR A 43 -8.36 19.71 8.59
N GLU A 44 -7.12 19.77 9.02
CA GLU A 44 -6.59 19.11 10.23
C GLU A 44 -7.05 17.62 10.38
N PRO A 45 -6.81 16.75 9.40
CA PRO A 45 -7.33 15.38 9.41
C PRO A 45 -6.80 14.56 10.58
N ILE A 46 -7.58 13.53 10.98
CA ILE A 46 -7.12 12.49 11.90
C ILE A 46 -6.91 11.21 11.09
N ILE A 47 -5.70 10.69 11.06
CA ILE A 47 -5.38 9.39 10.47
C ILE A 47 -5.29 8.37 11.61
N ILE A 48 -6.04 7.27 11.50
CA ILE A 48 -5.91 6.13 12.41
C ILE A 48 -5.29 4.95 11.66
N GLU A 49 -4.33 4.29 12.29
CA GLU A 49 -3.62 3.11 11.75
C GLU A 49 -3.58 2.01 12.80
N ARG A 50 -3.94 0.78 12.39
CA ARG A 50 -3.96 -0.38 13.32
C ARG A 50 -2.57 -0.80 13.77
N GLY A 51 -1.59 -0.68 12.88
CA GLY A 51 -0.20 -1.04 13.16
C GLY A 51 0.59 0.11 13.76
N ARG A 52 1.90 -0.11 13.86
CA ARG A 52 2.83 0.85 14.44
C ARG A 52 3.38 1.82 13.41
N ASP A 53 4.05 2.85 13.91
CA ASP A 53 4.87 3.74 13.10
C ASP A 53 5.99 2.96 12.37
N VAL A 54 6.55 3.54 11.34
CA VAL A 54 7.49 2.86 10.44
C VAL A 54 8.75 2.31 11.15
N ASP A 55 9.24 3.00 12.17
CA ASP A 55 10.45 2.59 12.90
C ASP A 55 10.19 1.37 13.80
N ASN A 56 9.05 1.34 14.50
CA ASN A 56 8.67 0.21 15.36
C ASN A 56 8.13 -0.96 14.54
N ARG A 57 7.36 -0.68 13.49
CA ARG A 57 6.91 -1.68 12.53
C ARG A 57 8.07 -2.43 11.87
N HIS A 58 9.16 -1.74 11.55
CA HIS A 58 10.35 -2.38 10.98
C HIS A 58 10.90 -3.46 11.91
N LYS A 59 10.98 -3.17 13.21
CA LYS A 59 11.39 -4.15 14.24
C LYS A 59 10.43 -5.34 14.29
N ASP A 60 9.11 -5.08 14.30
CA ASP A 60 8.11 -6.16 14.33
C ASP A 60 8.25 -7.10 13.13
N VAL A 61 8.55 -6.55 11.94
CA VAL A 61 8.76 -7.33 10.72
C VAL A 61 10.06 -8.11 10.76
N GLU A 62 11.16 -7.52 11.23
CA GLU A 62 12.44 -8.21 11.41
C GLU A 62 12.33 -9.35 12.43
N ASP A 63 11.67 -9.09 13.56
CA ASP A 63 11.42 -10.11 14.59
C ASP A 63 10.59 -11.27 14.03
N PHE A 64 9.56 -10.96 13.23
CA PHE A 64 8.76 -11.98 12.57
C PHE A 64 9.60 -12.82 11.61
N TRP A 65 10.43 -12.22 10.79
CA TRP A 65 11.27 -12.96 9.84
C TRP A 65 12.35 -13.82 10.52
N GLN A 66 12.83 -13.41 11.69
CA GLN A 66 13.82 -14.16 12.46
C GLN A 66 13.21 -15.28 13.30
N THR A 67 12.04 -15.04 13.90
CA THR A 67 11.46 -15.92 14.92
C THR A 67 10.21 -16.68 14.45
N GLY A 68 9.60 -16.27 13.36
CA GLY A 68 8.32 -16.78 12.89
C GLY A 68 7.10 -16.28 13.70
N LYS A 69 7.29 -15.40 14.69
CA LYS A 69 6.21 -14.86 15.52
C LYS A 69 5.58 -13.65 14.86
N LEU A 70 4.40 -13.83 14.27
CA LEU A 70 3.65 -12.78 13.63
C LEU A 70 2.94 -11.86 14.64
N ASP A 71 3.01 -10.55 14.46
CA ASP A 71 2.05 -9.60 15.03
C ASP A 71 0.93 -9.34 14.00
N PRO A 72 -0.32 -9.79 14.24
CA PRO A 72 -1.43 -9.59 13.29
C PRO A 72 -1.80 -8.12 13.06
N SER A 73 -1.39 -7.21 13.94
CA SER A 73 -1.70 -5.79 13.85
C SER A 73 -0.58 -4.96 13.23
N SER A 74 0.69 -5.39 13.36
CA SER A 74 1.87 -4.68 12.85
C SER A 74 2.80 -5.65 12.09
N ASN A 75 2.81 -5.59 10.77
CA ASN A 75 3.51 -6.56 9.90
C ASN A 75 3.77 -5.97 8.52
N VAL A 76 4.12 -6.79 7.52
CA VAL A 76 4.37 -6.33 6.14
C VAL A 76 3.13 -5.73 5.46
N GLN A 77 1.92 -6.05 5.92
CA GLN A 77 0.67 -5.53 5.34
C GLN A 77 0.14 -4.32 6.12
N PHE A 78 0.26 -4.33 7.45
CA PHE A 78 -0.29 -3.32 8.35
C PHE A 78 0.80 -2.49 9.02
N GLY A 79 0.48 -1.21 9.24
CA GLY A 79 1.35 -0.20 9.81
C GLY A 79 1.66 0.93 8.84
N GLU A 80 2.34 1.93 9.31
CA GLU A 80 2.66 3.16 8.57
C GLU A 80 3.34 2.87 7.23
N GLY A 81 2.84 3.49 6.16
CA GLY A 81 3.30 3.28 4.79
C GLY A 81 2.65 2.09 4.07
N GLY A 82 1.85 1.26 4.79
CA GLY A 82 1.17 0.11 4.23
C GLY A 82 2.14 -0.93 3.65
N ALA A 83 1.64 -1.87 2.85
CA ALA A 83 2.46 -2.92 2.21
C ALA A 83 3.57 -2.38 1.28
N GLY A 84 3.41 -1.14 0.80
CA GLY A 84 4.41 -0.47 -0.04
C GLY A 84 5.75 -0.23 0.65
N ALA A 85 5.79 -0.07 1.97
CA ALA A 85 7.02 0.15 2.73
C ALA A 85 7.99 -1.05 2.69
N PHE A 86 7.49 -2.26 2.40
CA PHE A 86 8.28 -3.48 2.24
C PHE A 86 8.14 -4.03 0.82
N SER A 87 8.46 -3.20 -0.18
CA SER A 87 8.36 -3.54 -1.61
C SER A 87 9.60 -3.03 -2.37
N ASP A 88 9.62 -3.20 -3.69
CA ASP A 88 10.65 -2.58 -4.53
C ASP A 88 10.46 -1.05 -4.67
N GLY A 89 9.32 -0.53 -4.24
CA GLY A 89 9.05 0.92 -4.34
C GLY A 89 8.96 1.45 -5.77
N LYS A 90 8.47 0.64 -6.71
CA LYS A 90 8.20 1.09 -8.09
C LYS A 90 7.12 2.14 -8.11
N LEU A 91 7.37 3.21 -8.85
CA LEU A 91 6.45 4.33 -9.03
C LEU A 91 5.86 4.38 -10.44
N ASN A 92 6.07 3.33 -11.24
CA ASN A 92 5.56 3.26 -12.60
C ASN A 92 4.04 3.12 -12.62
N THR A 93 3.39 3.86 -13.50
CA THR A 93 1.96 3.75 -13.75
C THR A 93 1.67 3.75 -15.24
N VAL A 94 0.61 3.04 -15.65
CA VAL A 94 0.06 3.09 -17.01
C VAL A 94 -1.16 4.02 -17.08
N VAL A 95 -1.54 4.63 -15.97
CA VAL A 95 -2.66 5.58 -15.92
C VAL A 95 -2.30 6.84 -16.71
N LYS A 96 -3.15 7.21 -17.68
CA LYS A 96 -3.02 8.47 -18.38
C LYS A 96 -3.50 9.60 -17.47
N ASP A 97 -2.56 10.36 -16.94
CA ASP A 97 -2.86 11.48 -16.06
C ASP A 97 -2.86 12.80 -16.82
N SER A 98 -4.01 13.22 -17.25
CA SER A 98 -4.20 14.51 -17.96
C SER A 98 -4.11 15.73 -17.04
N ARG A 99 -4.10 15.53 -15.72
CA ARG A 99 -4.10 16.60 -14.71
C ARG A 99 -2.75 16.78 -14.00
N GLY A 100 -1.73 15.97 -14.33
CA GLY A 100 -0.40 16.06 -13.73
C GLY A 100 -0.30 15.58 -12.27
N ARG A 101 -1.28 14.82 -11.76
CA ARG A 101 -1.29 14.34 -10.38
C ARG A 101 -0.15 13.38 -10.06
N ASN A 102 0.25 12.56 -11.04
CA ASN A 102 1.40 11.65 -10.89
C ASN A 102 2.69 12.44 -10.67
N GLU A 103 2.90 13.53 -11.41
CA GLU A 103 4.06 14.40 -11.24
C GLU A 103 4.06 15.06 -9.86
N GLU A 104 2.90 15.50 -9.36
CA GLU A 104 2.77 16.07 -8.01
C GLU A 104 3.11 15.05 -6.93
N VAL A 105 2.66 13.80 -7.06
CA VAL A 105 3.03 12.71 -6.15
C VAL A 105 4.54 12.51 -6.11
N LEU A 106 5.22 12.50 -7.25
CA LEU A 106 6.68 12.37 -7.32
C LEU A 106 7.39 13.56 -6.66
N LYS A 107 6.89 14.79 -6.86
CA LYS A 107 7.43 15.99 -6.18
C LYS A 107 7.28 15.90 -4.67
N ILE A 108 6.14 15.46 -4.18
CA ILE A 108 5.90 15.26 -2.73
C ILE A 108 6.87 14.21 -2.18
N PHE A 109 7.12 13.11 -2.90
CA PHE A 109 8.12 12.13 -2.49
C PHE A 109 9.53 12.74 -2.41
N VAL A 110 9.95 13.52 -3.41
CA VAL A 110 11.24 14.22 -3.40
C VAL A 110 11.34 15.20 -2.23
N GLU A 111 10.30 15.97 -1.97
CA GLU A 111 10.22 16.86 -0.80
C GLU A 111 10.27 16.11 0.53
N CYS A 112 9.91 14.83 0.55
CA CYS A 112 9.99 13.95 1.71
C CYS A 112 11.31 13.17 1.78
N GLY A 113 12.25 13.36 0.84
CA GLY A 113 13.59 12.78 0.88
C GLY A 113 13.84 11.68 -0.15
N ALA A 114 12.95 11.47 -1.10
CA ALA A 114 13.23 10.58 -2.23
C ALA A 114 14.28 11.20 -3.18
N PRO A 115 15.02 10.38 -3.93
CA PRO A 115 15.96 10.85 -4.95
C PRO A 115 15.27 11.72 -6.00
N LYS A 116 15.95 12.76 -6.47
CA LYS A 116 15.37 13.71 -7.44
C LYS A 116 15.16 13.13 -8.83
N ASP A 117 15.89 12.09 -9.18
CA ASP A 117 15.84 11.40 -10.46
C ASP A 117 14.52 10.69 -10.71
N ILE A 118 13.74 10.34 -9.67
CA ILE A 118 12.41 9.75 -9.84
C ILE A 118 11.45 10.64 -10.64
N ILE A 119 11.70 11.95 -10.75
CA ILE A 119 10.84 12.88 -11.50
C ILE A 119 10.98 12.69 -13.01
N TYR A 120 12.17 12.31 -13.50
CA TYR A 120 12.47 12.20 -14.93
C TYR A 120 12.87 10.80 -15.38
N ASP A 121 13.09 9.87 -14.44
CA ASP A 121 13.39 8.48 -14.80
C ASP A 121 12.18 7.81 -15.48
N ALA A 122 12.45 7.03 -16.51
CA ALA A 122 11.44 6.27 -17.23
C ALA A 122 10.83 5.12 -16.40
N LYS A 123 11.56 4.62 -15.40
CA LYS A 123 11.14 3.54 -14.50
C LYS A 123 11.50 3.87 -13.05
N PRO A 124 10.91 4.93 -12.48
CA PRO A 124 11.30 5.42 -11.18
C PRO A 124 11.00 4.39 -10.09
N HIS A 125 11.92 4.27 -9.13
CA HIS A 125 11.75 3.47 -7.94
C HIS A 125 12.47 4.13 -6.76
N ILE A 126 12.08 3.81 -5.53
CA ILE A 126 12.67 4.40 -4.34
C ILE A 126 13.47 3.35 -3.54
N GLY A 127 12.98 2.11 -3.46
CA GLY A 127 13.53 1.07 -2.57
C GLY A 127 13.02 1.18 -1.13
N THR A 128 12.98 0.06 -0.45
CA THR A 128 12.44 -0.05 0.92
C THR A 128 13.20 0.85 1.92
N ASP A 129 14.51 0.90 1.82
CA ASP A 129 15.42 1.65 2.70
C ASP A 129 15.13 3.16 2.69
N ILE A 130 14.95 3.75 1.52
CA ILE A 130 14.65 5.17 1.37
C ILE A 130 13.17 5.45 1.67
N LEU A 131 12.28 4.55 1.25
CA LEU A 131 10.84 4.74 1.38
C LEU A 131 10.39 4.88 2.84
N MET A 132 11.03 4.20 3.79
CA MET A 132 10.75 4.37 5.22
C MET A 132 10.97 5.82 5.69
N THR A 133 12.08 6.43 5.25
CA THR A 133 12.37 7.85 5.55
C THR A 133 11.34 8.79 4.91
N VAL A 134 10.97 8.53 3.66
CA VAL A 134 9.98 9.31 2.92
C VAL A 134 8.62 9.27 3.60
N VAL A 135 8.17 8.10 4.02
CA VAL A 135 6.88 7.90 4.73
C VAL A 135 6.88 8.65 6.07
N LYS A 136 7.95 8.51 6.86
CA LYS A 136 8.11 9.24 8.13
C LYS A 136 8.07 10.75 7.94
N ASN A 137 8.75 11.27 6.92
CA ASN A 137 8.78 12.69 6.62
C ASN A 137 7.41 13.19 6.14
N LEU A 138 6.67 12.39 5.37
CA LEU A 138 5.31 12.74 4.95
C LEU A 138 4.36 12.85 6.16
N ARG A 139 4.42 11.89 7.10
CA ARG A 139 3.70 11.98 8.38
C ARG A 139 4.05 13.26 9.14
N ASN A 140 5.32 13.56 9.27
CA ASN A 140 5.78 14.76 9.99
C ASN A 140 5.25 16.05 9.35
N LYS A 141 5.16 16.11 8.01
CA LYS A 141 4.52 17.23 7.30
C LYS A 141 3.02 17.33 7.63
N ILE A 142 2.31 16.19 7.66
CA ILE A 142 0.88 16.16 8.04
C ILE A 142 0.69 16.75 9.44
N ILE A 143 1.51 16.31 10.40
CA ILE A 143 1.45 16.81 11.79
C ILE A 143 1.80 18.29 11.86
N ALA A 144 2.84 18.74 11.17
CA ALA A 144 3.23 20.16 11.13
C ALA A 144 2.14 21.07 10.55
N LEU A 145 1.28 20.53 9.69
CA LEU A 145 0.13 21.22 9.09
C LEU A 145 -1.17 21.10 9.94
N GLY A 146 -1.09 20.62 11.19
CA GLY A 146 -2.23 20.48 12.10
C GLY A 146 -2.97 19.14 12.04
N GLY A 147 -2.55 18.21 11.20
CA GLY A 147 -3.10 16.84 11.19
C GLY A 147 -2.64 16.02 12.40
N GLU A 148 -3.32 14.91 12.63
CA GLU A 148 -3.04 13.96 13.70
C GLU A 148 -2.90 12.56 13.15
N VAL A 149 -1.95 11.75 13.66
CA VAL A 149 -1.79 10.35 13.30
C VAL A 149 -1.77 9.51 14.56
N ARG A 150 -2.70 8.56 14.67
CA ARG A 150 -2.84 7.62 15.78
C ARG A 150 -2.49 6.22 15.32
N PHE A 151 -1.40 5.69 15.85
CA PHE A 151 -0.99 4.30 15.64
C PHE A 151 -1.65 3.37 16.67
N GLU A 152 -1.54 2.05 16.43
CA GLU A 152 -2.12 0.99 17.28
C GLU A 152 -3.62 1.23 17.52
N THR A 153 -4.28 1.88 16.56
CA THR A 153 -5.67 2.32 16.61
C THR A 153 -6.47 1.70 15.46
N CYS A 154 -7.30 0.72 15.77
CA CYS A 154 -8.09 -0.01 14.79
C CYS A 154 -9.56 0.43 14.83
N LEU A 155 -10.15 0.66 13.65
CA LEU A 155 -11.59 0.85 13.52
C LEU A 155 -12.33 -0.45 13.82
N LYS A 156 -13.29 -0.44 14.74
CA LYS A 156 -14.12 -1.59 15.13
C LYS A 156 -15.54 -1.52 14.61
N GLU A 157 -16.12 -0.32 14.55
CA GLU A 157 -17.48 -0.12 14.08
C GLU A 157 -17.67 1.30 13.53
N ILE A 158 -18.58 1.47 12.59
CA ILE A 158 -19.06 2.78 12.14
C ILE A 158 -20.55 2.84 12.42
N LYS A 159 -20.98 3.79 13.23
CA LYS A 159 -22.38 4.10 13.47
C LYS A 159 -22.74 5.41 12.78
N LYS A 160 -23.98 5.54 12.36
CA LYS A 160 -24.53 6.82 11.94
C LYS A 160 -25.36 7.40 13.08
N ASP A 161 -25.01 8.60 13.49
CA ASP A 161 -25.87 9.46 14.26
C ASP A 161 -26.68 10.37 13.31
N CYS A 162 -27.66 11.10 13.81
CA CYS A 162 -28.56 11.94 12.98
C CYS A 162 -27.80 12.94 12.10
N THR A 163 -26.60 13.37 12.50
CA THR A 163 -25.83 14.46 11.85
C THR A 163 -24.37 14.10 11.52
N SER A 164 -23.86 12.98 12.02
CA SER A 164 -22.43 12.64 11.88
C SER A 164 -22.18 11.12 11.83
N ASN A 165 -20.98 10.71 11.48
CA ASN A 165 -20.52 9.35 11.66
C ASN A 165 -19.80 9.24 13.00
N VAL A 166 -20.06 8.16 13.73
CA VAL A 166 -19.38 7.81 14.98
C VAL A 166 -18.54 6.56 14.73
N LEU A 167 -17.23 6.71 14.84
CA LEU A 167 -16.28 5.61 14.70
C LEU A 167 -15.92 5.08 16.08
N ILE A 168 -16.16 3.79 16.32
CA ILE A 168 -15.74 3.10 17.54
C ILE A 168 -14.36 2.50 17.29
N LEU A 169 -13.42 2.81 18.17
CA LEU A 169 -12.02 2.40 18.05
C LEU A 169 -11.71 1.17 18.93
N SER A 170 -10.53 0.60 18.73
CA SER A 170 -10.08 -0.62 19.44
C SER A 170 -9.94 -0.46 20.95
N ASP A 171 -9.72 0.76 21.42
CA ASP A 171 -9.63 1.11 22.85
C ASP A 171 -10.99 1.47 23.48
N GLY A 172 -12.07 1.39 22.70
CA GLY A 172 -13.43 1.76 23.10
C GLY A 172 -13.74 3.25 23.00
N SER A 173 -12.79 4.08 22.59
CA SER A 173 -13.04 5.52 22.36
C SER A 173 -13.86 5.74 21.08
N GLU A 174 -14.48 6.92 20.99
CA GLU A 174 -15.32 7.33 19.88
C GLU A 174 -14.71 8.55 19.17
N LEU A 175 -14.80 8.54 17.82
CA LEU A 175 -14.50 9.70 16.99
C LEU A 175 -15.76 10.12 16.22
N HIS A 176 -16.14 11.37 16.38
CA HIS A 176 -17.25 11.98 15.65
C HIS A 176 -16.72 12.75 14.45
N THR A 177 -17.28 12.51 13.26
CA THR A 177 -16.86 13.17 12.03
C THR A 177 -17.95 13.20 10.98
N ASP A 178 -17.97 14.25 10.16
CA ASP A 178 -18.86 14.34 8.99
C ASP A 178 -18.28 13.53 7.79
N ALA A 179 -16.97 13.29 7.75
CA ALA A 179 -16.29 12.64 6.63
C ALA A 179 -15.34 11.53 7.07
N VAL A 180 -15.61 10.31 6.59
CA VAL A 180 -14.77 9.12 6.79
C VAL A 180 -14.16 8.72 5.45
N VAL A 181 -12.84 8.58 5.42
CA VAL A 181 -12.10 8.03 4.27
C VAL A 181 -11.58 6.65 4.64
N LEU A 182 -12.05 5.62 3.94
CA LEU A 182 -11.60 4.24 4.14
C LEU A 182 -10.42 3.95 3.20
N ALA A 183 -9.19 3.96 3.74
CA ALA A 183 -7.94 3.69 3.03
C ALA A 183 -7.30 2.38 3.52
N LEU A 184 -8.11 1.34 3.69
CA LEU A 184 -7.86 0.09 4.42
C LEU A 184 -6.78 -0.81 3.79
N GLY A 185 -6.46 -0.64 2.50
CA GLY A 185 -5.69 -1.63 1.77
C GLY A 185 -6.49 -2.92 1.54
N HIS A 186 -5.85 -3.95 0.98
CA HIS A 186 -6.52 -5.19 0.60
C HIS A 186 -6.55 -6.26 1.70
N SER A 187 -5.74 -6.13 2.75
CA SER A 187 -5.56 -7.17 3.78
C SER A 187 -6.43 -6.99 5.02
N ALA A 188 -7.17 -5.89 5.15
CA ALA A 188 -8.04 -5.59 6.29
C ALA A 188 -9.35 -6.39 6.25
N ARG A 189 -9.24 -7.72 6.21
CA ARG A 189 -10.35 -8.66 6.00
C ARG A 189 -11.41 -8.59 7.11
N ASP A 190 -10.99 -8.38 8.33
CA ASP A 190 -11.85 -8.14 9.50
C ASP A 190 -12.67 -6.85 9.36
N THR A 191 -12.06 -5.79 8.86
CA THR A 191 -12.74 -4.52 8.62
C THR A 191 -13.74 -4.63 7.45
N PHE A 192 -13.39 -5.37 6.38
CA PHE A 192 -14.36 -5.65 5.30
C PHE A 192 -15.57 -6.43 5.80
N ASP A 193 -15.38 -7.43 6.67
CA ASP A 193 -16.48 -8.18 7.27
C ASP A 193 -17.37 -7.27 8.15
N MET A 194 -16.75 -6.41 8.96
CA MET A 194 -17.48 -5.42 9.77
C MET A 194 -18.30 -4.46 8.89
N LEU A 195 -17.71 -3.90 7.83
CA LEU A 195 -18.40 -2.98 6.93
C LEU A 195 -19.58 -3.66 6.21
N TYR A 196 -19.40 -4.92 5.78
CA TYR A 196 -20.46 -5.71 5.17
C TYR A 196 -21.62 -5.94 6.14
N LYS A 197 -21.32 -6.33 7.39
CA LYS A 197 -22.33 -6.50 8.45
C LYS A 197 -23.06 -5.20 8.78
N ASN A 198 -22.42 -4.07 8.62
CA ASN A 198 -23.02 -2.73 8.80
C ASN A 198 -23.80 -2.25 7.57
N GLY A 199 -24.02 -3.12 6.56
CA GLY A 199 -24.84 -2.80 5.40
C GLY A 199 -24.15 -1.94 4.35
N VAL A 200 -22.82 -1.89 4.34
CA VAL A 200 -22.08 -1.26 3.23
C VAL A 200 -22.14 -2.17 2.01
N ASP A 201 -22.65 -1.66 0.91
CA ASP A 201 -22.73 -2.40 -0.34
C ASP A 201 -21.33 -2.76 -0.86
N MET A 202 -21.16 -4.04 -1.21
CA MET A 202 -19.89 -4.58 -1.71
C MET A 202 -20.12 -5.50 -2.90
N GLU A 203 -19.16 -5.53 -3.80
CA GLU A 203 -19.14 -6.42 -4.95
C GLU A 203 -17.88 -7.29 -4.93
N ALA A 204 -18.05 -8.58 -5.27
CA ALA A 204 -16.91 -9.46 -5.52
C ALA A 204 -16.18 -9.03 -6.80
N LYS A 205 -14.86 -8.90 -6.73
CA LYS A 205 -14.03 -8.51 -7.88
C LYS A 205 -13.02 -9.58 -8.25
N PRO A 206 -12.67 -9.71 -9.54
CA PRO A 206 -11.57 -10.56 -9.96
C PRO A 206 -10.24 -10.06 -9.35
N PHE A 207 -9.34 -11.00 -9.08
CA PHE A 207 -7.96 -10.75 -8.69
C PHE A 207 -7.03 -11.79 -9.31
N ALA A 208 -5.77 -11.79 -8.92
CA ALA A 208 -4.81 -12.77 -9.41
C ALA A 208 -4.15 -13.48 -8.23
N VAL A 209 -3.93 -14.78 -8.41
CA VAL A 209 -3.28 -15.66 -7.43
C VAL A 209 -2.14 -16.41 -8.09
N GLY A 210 -1.15 -16.83 -7.33
CA GLY A 210 -0.04 -17.61 -7.87
C GLY A 210 1.09 -17.80 -6.88
N LEU A 211 2.26 -18.05 -7.42
CA LEU A 211 3.48 -18.31 -6.68
C LEU A 211 4.51 -17.21 -6.97
N ARG A 212 5.47 -17.05 -6.08
CA ARG A 212 6.64 -16.22 -6.34
C ARG A 212 7.85 -17.09 -6.64
N VAL A 213 8.52 -16.78 -7.74
CA VAL A 213 9.76 -17.44 -8.17
C VAL A 213 10.94 -16.55 -7.87
N GLU A 214 12.03 -17.18 -7.42
CA GLU A 214 13.32 -16.54 -7.22
C GLU A 214 14.35 -17.20 -8.14
N HIS A 215 15.26 -16.42 -8.67
CA HIS A 215 16.32 -16.87 -9.60
C HIS A 215 17.53 -15.94 -9.49
N PRO A 216 18.73 -16.38 -9.88
CA PRO A 216 19.91 -15.52 -9.90
C PRO A 216 19.69 -14.28 -10.77
N ALA A 217 20.07 -13.08 -10.27
CA ALA A 217 19.96 -11.83 -11.02
C ALA A 217 20.77 -11.90 -12.32
N LEU A 218 22.00 -12.42 -12.26
CA LEU A 218 22.88 -12.60 -13.42
C LEU A 218 22.27 -13.43 -14.55
N PHE A 219 21.32 -14.34 -14.25
CA PHE A 219 20.63 -15.09 -15.29
C PHE A 219 19.79 -14.17 -16.18
N ILE A 220 19.12 -13.20 -15.56
CA ILE A 220 18.31 -12.22 -16.30
C ILE A 220 19.20 -11.19 -16.97
N ASP A 221 20.25 -10.70 -16.30
CA ASP A 221 21.19 -9.73 -16.86
C ASP A 221 21.82 -10.27 -18.15
N ARG A 222 22.34 -11.48 -18.12
CA ARG A 222 22.89 -12.15 -19.32
C ARG A 222 21.85 -12.35 -20.43
N SER A 223 20.63 -12.70 -20.06
CA SER A 223 19.54 -12.86 -21.04
C SER A 223 19.15 -11.55 -21.72
N GLN A 224 19.21 -10.42 -21.01
CA GLN A 224 18.80 -9.11 -21.53
C GLN A 224 19.96 -8.34 -22.17
N TYR A 225 21.16 -8.44 -21.62
CA TYR A 225 22.30 -7.59 -21.98
C TYR A 225 23.45 -8.35 -22.66
N GLY A 226 23.45 -9.70 -22.63
CA GLY A 226 24.57 -10.51 -23.07
C GLY A 226 25.73 -10.50 -22.06
N GLU A 227 26.92 -10.85 -22.52
CA GLU A 227 28.13 -10.97 -21.65
C GLU A 227 28.78 -9.61 -21.33
N THR A 228 28.36 -8.53 -21.99
CA THR A 228 29.03 -7.20 -21.90
C THR A 228 28.30 -6.21 -21.01
N GLY A 229 27.27 -6.63 -20.30
CA GLY A 229 26.37 -5.74 -19.58
C GLY A 229 26.77 -5.35 -18.16
N SER A 230 28.06 -5.41 -17.78
CA SER A 230 28.52 -5.19 -16.39
C SER A 230 28.19 -3.81 -15.80
N ASP A 231 28.05 -2.79 -16.65
CA ASP A 231 27.81 -1.40 -16.22
C ASP A 231 26.34 -0.98 -16.31
N LEU A 232 25.46 -1.92 -16.65
CA LEU A 232 24.02 -1.67 -16.75
C LEU A 232 23.31 -2.02 -15.43
N PRO A 233 22.17 -1.36 -15.12
CA PRO A 233 21.41 -1.68 -13.92
C PRO A 233 20.84 -3.10 -14.00
N THR A 234 20.64 -3.74 -12.85
CA THR A 234 20.05 -5.09 -12.75
C THR A 234 18.78 -5.19 -13.60
N ALA A 235 18.77 -6.18 -14.48
CA ALA A 235 17.75 -6.33 -15.51
C ALA A 235 16.38 -6.70 -14.91
N ASN A 236 15.33 -6.25 -15.58
CA ASN A 236 13.96 -6.61 -15.25
C ASN A 236 13.24 -7.25 -16.44
N TYR A 237 12.13 -7.92 -16.16
CA TYR A 237 11.28 -8.49 -17.21
C TYR A 237 9.79 -8.37 -16.87
N LYS A 238 8.97 -8.43 -17.90
CA LYS A 238 7.52 -8.57 -17.82
C LYS A 238 7.07 -9.56 -18.88
N LEU A 239 6.48 -10.67 -18.44
CA LEU A 239 6.03 -11.75 -19.29
C LEU A 239 4.51 -11.89 -19.15
N THR A 240 3.85 -12.22 -20.25
CA THR A 240 2.41 -12.50 -20.29
C THR A 240 2.15 -13.71 -21.18
N SER A 241 1.20 -14.53 -20.78
CA SER A 241 0.77 -15.71 -21.52
C SER A 241 -0.72 -15.97 -21.28
N ARG A 242 -1.23 -17.01 -21.88
CA ARG A 242 -2.55 -17.55 -21.59
C ARG A 242 -2.44 -19.03 -21.27
N SER A 243 -3.19 -19.48 -20.26
CA SER A 243 -3.37 -20.89 -19.97
C SER A 243 -4.25 -21.59 -21.03
N ALA A 244 -4.28 -22.92 -21.01
CA ALA A 244 -5.07 -23.69 -21.95
C ALA A 244 -6.58 -23.40 -21.88
N ASP A 245 -7.09 -22.99 -20.73
CA ASP A 245 -8.47 -22.55 -20.51
C ASP A 245 -8.71 -21.06 -20.81
N GLY A 246 -7.69 -20.36 -21.38
CA GLY A 246 -7.79 -18.97 -21.84
C GLY A 246 -7.54 -17.91 -20.77
N ARG A 247 -7.23 -18.29 -19.52
CA ARG A 247 -6.94 -17.32 -18.44
C ARG A 247 -5.63 -16.57 -18.70
N GLY A 248 -5.60 -15.32 -18.31
CA GLY A 248 -4.36 -14.54 -18.31
C GLY A 248 -3.39 -15.07 -17.27
N VAL A 249 -2.16 -15.39 -17.70
CA VAL A 249 -1.02 -15.73 -16.84
C VAL A 249 0.06 -14.70 -17.08
N TYR A 250 0.59 -14.11 -16.01
CA TYR A 250 1.59 -13.05 -16.17
C TYR A 250 2.53 -12.94 -14.98
N THR A 251 3.71 -12.38 -15.25
CA THR A 251 4.62 -11.97 -14.17
C THR A 251 4.15 -10.67 -13.57
N PHE A 252 4.24 -10.57 -12.25
CA PHE A 252 3.82 -9.40 -11.51
C PHE A 252 4.85 -9.00 -10.44
N CYS A 253 5.04 -7.69 -10.27
CA CYS A 253 5.93 -7.13 -9.26
C CYS A 253 7.31 -7.81 -9.24
N MET A 254 7.96 -7.90 -10.42
CA MET A 254 9.34 -8.38 -10.53
C MET A 254 10.25 -7.42 -9.76
N CYS A 255 11.07 -7.94 -8.86
CA CYS A 255 12.01 -7.21 -8.00
C CYS A 255 13.44 -7.56 -8.40
N PRO A 256 14.10 -6.69 -9.20
CA PRO A 256 15.50 -6.88 -9.58
C PRO A 256 16.40 -6.80 -8.36
N GLY A 257 17.41 -7.66 -8.26
CA GLY A 257 18.36 -7.66 -7.15
C GLY A 257 17.68 -7.62 -5.78
N GLY A 258 16.61 -8.40 -5.60
CA GLY A 258 15.75 -8.33 -4.43
C GLY A 258 15.47 -9.68 -3.79
N TYR A 259 14.60 -9.66 -2.79
CA TYR A 259 14.33 -10.78 -1.89
C TYR A 259 12.86 -11.15 -1.91
N VAL A 260 12.55 -12.44 -1.74
CA VAL A 260 11.22 -12.90 -1.37
C VAL A 260 11.09 -12.81 0.13
N VAL A 261 10.03 -12.15 0.61
CA VAL A 261 9.79 -11.94 2.04
C VAL A 261 8.45 -12.52 2.45
N ASN A 262 8.38 -13.03 3.69
CA ASN A 262 7.10 -13.42 4.29
C ASN A 262 6.28 -12.16 4.59
N ALA A 263 5.11 -12.07 3.95
CA ALA A 263 4.19 -10.95 4.06
C ALA A 263 2.84 -11.38 4.66
N SER A 264 2.83 -12.42 5.46
CA SER A 264 1.62 -12.89 6.16
C SER A 264 1.05 -11.82 7.08
N SER A 265 -0.26 -11.78 7.21
CA SER A 265 -0.99 -10.90 8.13
C SER A 265 -2.00 -11.65 9.01
N GLU A 266 -2.17 -12.95 8.79
CA GLU A 266 -3.01 -13.84 9.60
C GLU A 266 -2.18 -15.04 10.06
N GLU A 267 -2.37 -15.46 11.32
CA GLU A 267 -1.67 -16.62 11.89
C GLU A 267 -2.01 -17.91 11.14
N GLY A 268 -1.03 -18.77 10.97
CA GLY A 268 -1.18 -20.07 10.30
C GLY A 268 -1.40 -19.98 8.79
N ARG A 269 -1.18 -18.81 8.18
CA ARG A 269 -1.30 -18.59 6.74
C ARG A 269 0.00 -18.05 6.17
N LEU A 270 0.23 -18.32 4.90
CA LEU A 270 1.43 -17.88 4.18
C LEU A 270 1.06 -17.00 2.99
N ALA A 271 1.46 -15.74 3.06
CA ALA A 271 1.53 -14.84 1.91
C ALA A 271 2.96 -14.34 1.73
N VAL A 272 3.39 -14.13 0.49
CA VAL A 272 4.74 -13.67 0.17
C VAL A 272 4.70 -12.42 -0.68
N ASN A 273 5.70 -11.56 -0.50
CA ASN A 273 5.94 -10.40 -1.34
C ASN A 273 7.38 -10.38 -1.85
N GLY A 274 7.68 -9.51 -2.81
CA GLY A 274 9.04 -9.18 -3.22
C GLY A 274 9.43 -7.80 -2.75
N MET A 275 10.67 -7.67 -2.35
CA MET A 275 11.25 -6.44 -1.84
C MET A 275 12.63 -6.23 -2.47
N SER A 276 13.00 -4.98 -2.73
CA SER A 276 14.37 -4.60 -3.10
C SER A 276 14.78 -3.34 -2.33
N TYR A 277 16.07 -3.25 -2.07
CA TYR A 277 16.68 -1.99 -1.63
C TYR A 277 16.90 -1.06 -2.83
N SER A 278 17.23 0.20 -2.56
CA SER A 278 17.45 1.21 -3.59
C SER A 278 18.55 0.82 -4.58
N GLY A 279 19.60 0.12 -4.13
CA GLY A 279 20.71 -0.34 -4.96
C GLY A 279 20.37 -1.50 -5.90
N ARG A 280 19.31 -2.29 -5.61
CA ARG A 280 18.95 -3.49 -6.39
C ARG A 280 20.13 -4.44 -6.66
N ASP A 281 20.99 -4.58 -5.69
CA ASP A 281 22.29 -5.28 -5.77
C ASP A 281 22.27 -6.69 -5.15
N GLY A 282 21.10 -7.19 -4.80
CA GLY A 282 20.93 -8.55 -4.29
C GLY A 282 21.35 -9.61 -5.31
N ARG A 283 21.86 -10.73 -4.82
CA ARG A 283 22.31 -11.87 -5.64
C ARG A 283 21.20 -12.42 -6.54
N ASN A 284 19.97 -12.40 -6.05
CA ASN A 284 18.80 -12.93 -6.73
C ASN A 284 17.86 -11.81 -7.16
N SER A 285 17.02 -12.13 -8.14
CA SER A 285 15.82 -11.39 -8.50
C SER A 285 14.62 -12.28 -8.31
N ASN A 286 13.44 -11.71 -8.16
CA ASN A 286 12.24 -12.50 -7.98
C ASN A 286 11.03 -11.86 -8.68
N SER A 287 10.00 -12.66 -8.98
CA SER A 287 8.76 -12.20 -9.56
C SER A 287 7.60 -13.11 -9.14
N ALA A 288 6.43 -12.56 -8.93
CA ALA A 288 5.22 -13.38 -8.90
C ALA A 288 4.90 -13.89 -10.32
N ILE A 289 4.41 -15.12 -10.41
CA ILE A 289 3.74 -15.67 -11.58
C ILE A 289 2.31 -15.93 -11.14
N VAL A 290 1.36 -15.20 -11.71
CA VAL A 290 -0.02 -15.19 -11.25
C VAL A 290 -0.99 -15.48 -12.39
N VAL A 291 -2.12 -16.08 -12.04
CA VAL A 291 -3.25 -16.35 -12.92
C VAL A 291 -4.47 -15.55 -12.44
N THR A 292 -5.22 -15.02 -13.38
CA THR A 292 -6.46 -14.31 -13.07
C THR A 292 -7.54 -15.27 -12.59
N VAL A 293 -8.18 -14.94 -11.48
CA VAL A 293 -9.37 -15.57 -10.94
C VAL A 293 -10.53 -14.57 -10.86
N SER A 294 -11.74 -15.07 -10.98
CA SER A 294 -12.97 -14.27 -11.02
C SER A 294 -13.94 -14.74 -9.92
N PRO A 295 -15.03 -14.02 -9.65
CA PRO A 295 -16.05 -14.45 -8.71
C PRO A 295 -16.59 -15.87 -8.95
N ALA A 296 -16.65 -16.32 -10.21
CA ALA A 296 -17.05 -17.69 -10.55
C ALA A 296 -16.12 -18.78 -9.95
N ASP A 297 -14.87 -18.42 -9.63
CA ASP A 297 -13.90 -19.36 -9.05
C ASP A 297 -14.01 -19.47 -7.52
N TYR A 298 -14.72 -18.55 -6.87
CA TYR A 298 -14.77 -18.47 -5.39
C TYR A 298 -15.73 -19.48 -4.77
N GLY A 299 -16.62 -20.08 -5.59
CA GLY A 299 -17.58 -21.09 -5.16
C GLY A 299 -18.76 -20.53 -4.35
N SER A 300 -18.99 -19.22 -4.38
CA SER A 300 -20.11 -18.53 -3.71
C SER A 300 -20.31 -17.16 -4.32
N ASP A 301 -21.57 -16.69 -4.35
CA ASP A 301 -21.96 -15.35 -4.78
C ASP A 301 -21.80 -14.27 -3.67
N HIS A 302 -21.33 -14.68 -2.49
CA HIS A 302 -21.14 -13.75 -1.38
C HIS A 302 -20.04 -12.72 -1.74
N PRO A 303 -20.25 -11.42 -1.51
CA PRO A 303 -19.29 -10.37 -1.88
C PRO A 303 -17.86 -10.59 -1.33
N LEU A 304 -17.76 -11.21 -0.15
CA LEU A 304 -16.48 -11.52 0.50
C LEU A 304 -15.97 -12.96 0.24
N ALA A 305 -16.57 -13.70 -0.70
CA ALA A 305 -16.14 -15.08 -1.02
C ALA A 305 -14.67 -15.15 -1.46
N GLY A 306 -14.16 -14.10 -2.12
CA GLY A 306 -12.76 -13.98 -2.48
C GLY A 306 -11.79 -14.09 -1.29
N ILE A 307 -12.17 -13.61 -0.11
CA ILE A 307 -11.37 -13.73 1.13
C ILE A 307 -11.24 -15.21 1.51
N SER A 308 -12.36 -15.95 1.50
CA SER A 308 -12.34 -17.38 1.80
C SER A 308 -11.53 -18.17 0.77
N PHE A 309 -11.58 -17.75 -0.50
CA PHE A 309 -10.78 -18.34 -1.57
C PHE A 309 -9.28 -18.10 -1.35
N GLN A 310 -8.86 -16.87 -1.02
CA GLN A 310 -7.47 -16.53 -0.70
C GLN A 310 -6.97 -17.38 0.49
N ARG A 311 -7.76 -17.46 1.57
CA ARG A 311 -7.41 -18.23 2.76
C ARG A 311 -7.24 -19.72 2.54
N LYS A 312 -7.80 -20.30 1.47
CA LYS A 312 -7.55 -21.70 1.09
C LYS A 312 -6.19 -21.88 0.41
N LEU A 313 -5.66 -20.83 -0.21
CA LEU A 313 -4.38 -20.86 -0.92
C LEU A 313 -3.20 -20.51 0.01
N GLU A 314 -3.44 -19.66 0.98
CA GLU A 314 -2.50 -19.26 2.02
C GLU A 314 -2.35 -20.34 3.10
#